data_4cfe60d54f98d667a7d3288a96c0f91a
#
_entry.id   4cfe60d54f98d667a7d3288a96c0f91a
#
_cell.length_a   1.000
_cell.length_b   1.000
_cell.length_c   1.000
_cell.angle_alpha   90.00
_cell.angle_beta   90.00
_cell.angle_gamma   90.00
#
_symmetry.space_group_name_H-M   'P 1'
#
loop_
_entity.id
_entity.type
_entity.pdbx_description
1 polymer ?
#
loop_
_entity_poly.entity_id
_entity_poly.type
_entity_poly.pdbx_seq_one_letter_code
_entity_poly.pdbx_strand_id
1 'polypeptide(L)'
;MLKGDSKDYNLLAKWANQLSPRDFYLSVEIGVREGYGSHVIMENLKNKNHFHIGIDPYGDILYDHVDTQGGVVPRWTDFDGNILYNPDGSFKTPTYPNSMKQTFLTAFNKHENFILYQLEDIEYFNAFGQGVPIYYKGQKKIMNNYDFVHFDG
;
A
#
# COMPACT_ATOMS: atom_id res chain seq x y z
N MET A 1 9.31 2.06 -15.27
CA MET A 1 9.59 2.98 -14.14
C MET A 1 8.29 3.10 -13.36
N LEU A 2 8.31 2.83 -12.06
CA LEU A 2 7.15 2.99 -11.20
C LEU A 2 6.72 4.46 -11.16
N LYS A 3 5.41 4.70 -11.15
CA LYS A 3 4.85 6.06 -11.09
C LYS A 3 4.20 6.25 -9.74
N GLY A 4 4.53 7.38 -9.10
CA GLY A 4 3.85 7.83 -7.89
C GLY A 4 2.79 8.87 -8.24
N ASP A 5 1.82 9.02 -7.38
CA ASP A 5 0.68 9.93 -7.49
C ASP A 5 0.57 10.90 -6.31
N SER A 6 1.46 10.76 -5.33
CA SER A 6 1.58 11.68 -4.20
C SER A 6 2.73 12.67 -4.40
N LYS A 7 2.61 13.84 -3.79
CA LYS A 7 3.69 14.83 -3.69
C LYS A 7 4.57 14.61 -2.46
N ASP A 8 4.17 13.70 -1.57
CA ASP A 8 4.70 13.56 -0.21
C ASP A 8 5.68 12.40 0.00
N TYR A 9 6.14 11.77 -1.10
CA TYR A 9 7.12 10.67 -1.02
C TYR A 9 8.43 11.06 -0.34
N ASN A 10 8.82 12.34 -0.36
CA ASN A 10 9.98 12.82 0.39
C ASN A 10 9.75 12.75 1.91
N LEU A 11 8.52 12.97 2.37
CA LEU A 11 8.14 12.81 3.77
C LEU A 11 8.15 11.33 4.16
N LEU A 12 7.61 10.47 3.29
CA LEU A 12 7.62 9.02 3.47
C LEU A 12 9.06 8.51 3.63
N ALA A 13 9.97 8.92 2.76
CA ALA A 13 11.39 8.59 2.84
C ALA A 13 12.03 9.08 4.15
N LYS A 14 11.74 10.32 4.54
CA LYS A 14 12.23 10.90 5.78
C LYS A 14 11.81 10.09 7.00
N TRP A 15 10.51 9.74 7.11
CA TRP A 15 9.99 8.98 8.23
C TRP A 15 10.54 7.55 8.28
N ALA A 16 10.65 6.86 7.13
CA ALA A 16 11.27 5.54 7.07
C ALA A 16 12.72 5.54 7.55
N ASN A 17 13.48 6.62 7.27
CA ASN A 17 14.85 6.75 7.74
C ASN A 17 14.98 7.07 9.24
N GLN A 18 13.95 7.63 9.86
CA GLN A 18 13.97 8.07 11.26
C GLN A 18 13.48 7.03 12.26
N LEU A 19 13.21 5.79 11.81
CA LEU A 19 12.79 4.72 12.70
C LEU A 19 13.84 4.43 13.78
N SER A 20 13.38 4.29 15.01
CA SER A 20 14.23 3.91 16.14
C SER A 20 14.95 2.58 15.85
N PRO A 21 16.21 2.41 16.31
CA PRO A 21 16.98 1.19 16.08
C PRO A 21 16.26 -0.06 16.58
N ARG A 22 16.19 -1.10 15.72
CA ARG A 22 15.63 -2.42 16.02
C ARG A 22 16.41 -3.49 15.27
N ASP A 23 16.37 -4.71 15.76
CA ASP A 23 17.01 -5.88 15.11
C ASP A 23 16.27 -6.30 13.84
N PHE A 24 14.97 -6.05 13.78
CA PHE A 24 14.12 -6.35 12.65
C PHE A 24 12.97 -5.35 12.55
N TYR A 25 12.65 -4.96 11.32
CA TYR A 25 11.56 -4.02 11.03
C TYR A 25 10.49 -4.69 10.19
N LEU A 26 9.24 -4.45 10.53
CA LEU A 26 8.09 -4.77 9.70
C LEU A 26 7.44 -3.49 9.21
N SER A 27 7.38 -3.32 7.89
CA SER A 27 6.66 -2.21 7.27
C SER A 27 5.45 -2.73 6.48
N VAL A 28 4.42 -1.90 6.38
CA VAL A 28 3.22 -2.21 5.60
C VAL A 28 2.75 -0.97 4.85
N GLU A 29 2.30 -1.17 3.62
CA GLU A 29 1.57 -0.18 2.83
C GLU A 29 0.17 -0.70 2.51
N ILE A 30 -0.83 0.13 2.75
CA ILE A 30 -2.23 -0.10 2.42
C ILE A 30 -2.59 0.83 1.27
N GLY A 31 -3.05 0.26 0.15
CA GLY A 31 -3.22 0.97 -1.11
C GLY A 31 -1.91 1.05 -1.89
N VAL A 32 -1.47 -0.06 -2.46
CA VAL A 32 -0.14 -0.17 -3.10
C VAL A 32 -0.12 0.39 -4.52
N ARG A 33 -1.20 0.19 -5.28
CA ARG A 33 -1.31 0.61 -6.68
C ARG A 33 -0.16 0.08 -7.55
N GLU A 34 0.64 0.97 -8.17
CA GLU A 34 1.84 0.59 -8.94
C GLU A 34 3.09 0.37 -8.07
N GLY A 35 3.03 0.67 -6.75
CA GLY A 35 4.05 0.34 -5.76
C GLY A 35 5.14 1.38 -5.56
N TYR A 36 4.92 2.63 -5.92
CA TYR A 36 5.95 3.65 -5.72
C TYR A 36 6.19 3.94 -4.23
N GLY A 37 5.14 3.97 -3.41
CA GLY A 37 5.26 4.10 -1.95
C GLY A 37 6.04 2.95 -1.33
N SER A 38 5.68 1.70 -1.66
CA SER A 38 6.46 0.51 -1.28
C SER A 38 7.93 0.61 -1.67
N HIS A 39 8.21 1.08 -2.90
CA HIS A 39 9.57 1.28 -3.37
C HIS A 39 10.33 2.29 -2.48
N VAL A 40 9.71 3.43 -2.18
CA VAL A 40 10.32 4.45 -1.32
C VAL A 40 10.61 3.89 0.08
N ILE A 41 9.67 3.17 0.67
CA ILE A 41 9.85 2.54 1.99
C ILE A 41 11.02 1.56 1.95
N MET A 42 11.01 0.60 1.01
CA MET A 42 12.01 -0.45 0.94
C MET A 42 13.41 0.09 0.61
N GLU A 43 13.54 1.08 -0.26
CA GLU A 43 14.83 1.73 -0.55
C GLU A 43 15.42 2.44 0.67
N ASN A 44 14.59 3.06 1.50
CA ASN A 44 15.05 3.73 2.71
C ASN A 44 15.33 2.77 3.87
N LEU A 45 14.79 1.54 3.81
CA LEU A 45 15.07 0.47 4.77
C LEU A 45 16.07 -0.58 4.26
N LYS A 46 16.64 -0.42 3.06
CA LYS A 46 17.48 -1.46 2.40
C LYS A 46 18.71 -1.89 3.20
N ASN A 47 19.26 -1.00 4.04
CA ASN A 47 20.40 -1.31 4.88
C ASN A 47 20.00 -1.86 6.27
N LYS A 48 18.71 -2.03 6.50
CA LYS A 48 18.15 -2.57 7.74
C LYS A 48 17.64 -3.99 7.49
N ASN A 49 17.62 -4.80 8.53
CA ASN A 49 16.98 -6.11 8.46
C ASN A 49 15.47 -5.92 8.53
N HIS A 50 14.78 -5.92 7.38
CA HIS A 50 13.36 -5.60 7.30
C HIS A 50 12.59 -6.51 6.36
N PHE A 51 11.28 -6.54 6.55
CA PHE A 51 10.30 -7.16 5.66
C PHE A 51 9.17 -6.16 5.36
N HIS A 52 8.71 -6.14 4.12
CA HIS A 52 7.65 -5.25 3.67
C HIS A 52 6.40 -6.04 3.26
N ILE A 53 5.23 -5.53 3.64
CA ILE A 53 3.94 -6.07 3.27
C ILE A 53 3.18 -5.02 2.46
N GLY A 54 2.74 -5.39 1.27
CA GLY A 54 1.79 -4.62 0.48
C GLY A 54 0.40 -5.19 0.64
N ILE A 55 -0.61 -4.35 0.79
CA ILE A 55 -2.03 -4.73 0.85
C ILE A 55 -2.77 -3.89 -0.17
N ASP A 56 -3.39 -4.55 -1.14
CA ASP A 56 -4.20 -3.90 -2.17
C ASP A 56 -5.13 -4.93 -2.81
N PRO A 57 -6.44 -4.70 -2.84
CA PRO A 57 -7.39 -5.67 -3.38
C PRO A 57 -7.32 -5.85 -4.90
N TYR A 58 -6.91 -4.84 -5.68
CA TYR A 58 -6.87 -4.88 -7.15
C TYR A 58 -8.13 -5.52 -7.79
N GLY A 59 -8.04 -5.98 -9.05
CA GLY A 59 -9.07 -6.83 -9.67
C GLY A 59 -10.06 -6.10 -10.56
N ASP A 60 -9.75 -4.88 -10.99
CA ASP A 60 -10.63 -4.03 -11.82
C ASP A 60 -11.97 -3.71 -11.12
N ILE A 61 -11.96 -3.71 -9.79
CA ILE A 61 -13.13 -3.41 -8.96
C ILE A 61 -13.29 -1.89 -8.85
N LEU A 62 -14.54 -1.43 -8.92
CA LEU A 62 -14.90 -0.07 -8.56
C LEU A 62 -15.02 0.03 -7.04
N TYR A 63 -14.34 1.00 -6.48
CA TYR A 63 -14.42 1.29 -5.04
C TYR A 63 -15.32 2.50 -4.82
N ASP A 64 -16.43 2.26 -4.13
CA ASP A 64 -17.24 3.35 -3.61
C ASP A 64 -16.61 3.87 -2.31
N HIS A 65 -16.23 5.12 -2.33
CA HIS A 65 -15.83 5.80 -1.11
C HIS A 65 -17.07 6.32 -0.40
N VAL A 66 -17.24 5.90 0.82
CA VAL A 66 -18.38 6.31 1.65
C VAL A 66 -17.92 7.18 2.82
N ASP A 67 -18.74 8.16 3.17
CA ASP A 67 -18.54 8.95 4.39
C ASP A 67 -18.99 8.15 5.64
N THR A 68 -18.83 8.75 6.81
CA THR A 68 -19.21 8.14 8.08
C THR A 68 -20.72 7.87 8.22
N GLN A 69 -21.55 8.41 7.32
CA GLN A 69 -23.00 8.25 7.29
C GLN A 69 -23.47 7.30 6.19
N GLY A 70 -22.52 6.72 5.43
CA GLY A 70 -22.81 5.81 4.32
C GLY A 70 -23.12 6.50 2.99
N GLY A 71 -22.93 7.82 2.90
CA GLY A 71 -23.07 8.56 1.64
C GLY A 71 -21.86 8.37 0.73
N VAL A 72 -22.10 8.07 -0.56
CA VAL A 72 -21.01 8.00 -1.54
C VAL A 72 -20.40 9.38 -1.74
N VAL A 73 -19.08 9.48 -1.56
CA VAL A 73 -18.34 10.72 -1.71
C VAL A 73 -17.39 10.66 -2.90
N PRO A 74 -17.25 11.75 -3.67
CA PRO A 74 -16.33 11.79 -4.79
C PRO A 74 -14.88 11.77 -4.27
N ARG A 75 -14.04 10.92 -4.85
CA ARG A 75 -12.62 10.83 -4.52
C ARG A 75 -11.70 11.30 -5.66
N TRP A 76 -12.21 11.37 -6.90
CA TRP A 76 -11.40 11.83 -8.01
C TRP A 76 -11.69 13.27 -8.34
N THR A 77 -10.62 14.06 -8.31
CA THR A 77 -10.58 15.46 -8.73
C THR A 77 -9.55 15.63 -9.84
N ASP A 78 -9.69 16.70 -10.60
CA ASP A 78 -8.62 17.18 -11.48
C ASP A 78 -7.50 17.87 -10.66
N PHE A 79 -6.49 18.41 -11.35
CA PHE A 79 -5.38 19.12 -10.70
C PHE A 79 -5.78 20.39 -9.97
N ASP A 80 -6.94 20.97 -10.31
CA ASP A 80 -7.48 22.18 -9.70
C ASP A 80 -8.42 21.86 -8.52
N GLY A 81 -8.64 20.56 -8.24
CA GLY A 81 -9.51 20.10 -7.16
C GLY A 81 -10.99 20.01 -7.53
N ASN A 82 -11.35 20.09 -8.82
CA ASN A 82 -12.73 19.91 -9.25
C ASN A 82 -13.09 18.44 -9.31
N ILE A 83 -14.28 18.10 -8.82
CA ILE A 83 -14.81 16.74 -8.82
C ILE A 83 -15.01 16.25 -10.26
N LEU A 84 -14.54 15.06 -10.57
CA LEU A 84 -14.72 14.41 -11.86
C LEU A 84 -16.00 13.58 -11.86
N TYR A 85 -16.74 13.65 -12.99
CA TYR A 85 -17.99 12.94 -13.20
C TYR A 85 -17.88 12.00 -14.41
N ASN A 86 -18.63 10.92 -14.36
CA ASN A 86 -18.91 10.06 -15.50
C ASN A 86 -19.93 10.75 -16.43
N PRO A 87 -20.06 10.29 -17.69
CA PRO A 87 -21.04 10.85 -18.63
C PRO A 87 -22.50 10.76 -18.16
N ASP A 88 -22.83 9.84 -17.27
CA ASP A 88 -24.16 9.66 -16.68
C ASP A 88 -24.44 10.57 -15.46
N GLY A 89 -23.47 11.41 -15.10
CA GLY A 89 -23.57 12.34 -13.97
C GLY A 89 -23.20 11.73 -12.60
N SER A 90 -22.86 10.45 -12.54
CA SER A 90 -22.32 9.85 -11.32
C SER A 90 -20.88 10.29 -11.05
N PHE A 91 -20.44 10.21 -9.80
CA PHE A 91 -19.05 10.50 -9.46
C PHE A 91 -18.10 9.51 -10.14
N LYS A 92 -16.98 10.04 -10.63
CA LYS A 92 -15.91 9.18 -11.13
C LYS A 92 -15.18 8.58 -9.95
N THR A 93 -15.28 7.26 -9.80
CA THR A 93 -14.61 6.50 -8.74
C THR A 93 -13.31 5.90 -9.27
N PRO A 94 -12.28 5.76 -8.43
CA PRO A 94 -11.03 5.13 -8.85
C PRO A 94 -11.24 3.64 -9.11
N THR A 95 -10.51 3.14 -10.11
CA THR A 95 -10.34 1.70 -10.34
C THR A 95 -8.89 1.33 -10.06
N TYR A 96 -8.68 0.13 -9.54
CA TYR A 96 -7.36 -0.45 -9.31
C TYR A 96 -7.18 -1.69 -10.19
N PRO A 97 -6.81 -1.50 -11.48
CA PRO A 97 -6.79 -2.58 -12.44
C PRO A 97 -5.64 -3.56 -12.18
N ASN A 98 -5.85 -4.81 -12.62
CA ASN A 98 -4.82 -5.85 -12.55
C ASN A 98 -3.52 -5.49 -13.27
N SER A 99 -3.54 -4.57 -14.23
CA SER A 99 -2.34 -4.03 -14.86
C SER A 99 -1.42 -3.31 -13.87
N MET A 100 -1.97 -2.59 -12.88
CA MET A 100 -1.20 -1.96 -11.81
C MET A 100 -0.53 -3.03 -10.94
N LYS A 101 -1.25 -4.10 -10.57
CA LYS A 101 -0.68 -5.25 -9.85
C LYS A 101 0.47 -5.89 -10.61
N GLN A 102 0.33 -6.09 -11.91
CA GLN A 102 1.39 -6.68 -12.74
C GLN A 102 2.62 -5.78 -12.80
N THR A 103 2.43 -4.47 -12.94
CA THR A 103 3.52 -3.48 -12.89
C THR A 103 4.29 -3.59 -11.58
N PHE A 104 3.55 -3.60 -10.47
CA PHE A 104 4.11 -3.76 -9.14
C PHE A 104 4.88 -5.06 -8.97
N LEU A 105 4.25 -6.20 -9.24
CA LEU A 105 4.90 -7.51 -9.09
C LEU A 105 6.15 -7.65 -9.97
N THR A 106 6.14 -7.10 -11.18
CA THR A 106 7.31 -7.09 -12.05
C THR A 106 8.49 -6.31 -11.43
N ALA A 107 8.20 -5.18 -10.79
CA ALA A 107 9.23 -4.37 -10.13
C ALA A 107 9.77 -5.03 -8.86
N PHE A 108 8.93 -5.78 -8.13
CA PHE A 108 9.24 -6.32 -6.82
C PHE A 108 9.63 -7.80 -6.80
N ASN A 109 9.52 -8.53 -7.90
CA ASN A 109 9.79 -9.97 -7.97
C ASN A 109 11.21 -10.39 -7.55
N LYS A 110 12.16 -9.46 -7.53
CA LYS A 110 13.54 -9.67 -7.08
C LYS A 110 13.75 -9.54 -5.57
N HIS A 111 12.76 -9.03 -4.85
CA HIS A 111 12.86 -8.80 -3.40
C HIS A 111 12.38 -10.05 -2.63
N GLU A 112 13.27 -10.63 -1.83
CA GLU A 112 12.94 -11.76 -0.95
C GLU A 112 12.22 -11.33 0.33
N ASN A 113 12.34 -10.05 0.69
CA ASN A 113 11.81 -9.45 1.90
C ASN A 113 10.48 -8.70 1.66
N PHE A 114 9.64 -9.26 0.79
CA PHE A 114 8.40 -8.64 0.40
C PHE A 114 7.30 -9.68 0.16
N ILE A 115 6.06 -9.30 0.49
CA ILE A 115 4.85 -10.04 0.13
C ILE A 115 3.70 -9.07 -0.20
N LEU A 116 2.89 -9.42 -1.21
CA LEU A 116 1.63 -8.74 -1.53
C LEU A 116 0.46 -9.60 -1.07
N TYR A 117 -0.43 -9.03 -0.28
CA TYR A 117 -1.75 -9.57 0.01
C TYR A 117 -2.80 -8.85 -0.85
N GLN A 118 -3.43 -9.60 -1.73
CA GLN A 118 -4.56 -9.09 -2.52
C GLN A 118 -5.84 -9.22 -1.70
N LEU A 119 -5.99 -8.32 -0.75
CA LEU A 119 -7.09 -8.23 0.21
C LEU A 119 -7.44 -6.76 0.45
N GLU A 120 -8.64 -6.52 0.93
CA GLU A 120 -8.94 -5.25 1.60
C GLU A 120 -8.23 -5.19 2.96
N ASP A 121 -7.99 -4.00 3.46
CA ASP A 121 -7.31 -3.80 4.74
C ASP A 121 -8.06 -4.48 5.91
N ILE A 122 -9.38 -4.36 5.96
CA ILE A 122 -10.23 -5.02 6.97
C ILE A 122 -10.08 -6.54 6.90
N GLU A 123 -10.08 -7.12 5.71
CA GLU A 123 -9.91 -8.56 5.52
C GLU A 123 -8.53 -9.01 6.02
N TYR A 124 -7.49 -8.26 5.66
CA TYR A 124 -6.14 -8.54 6.09
C TYR A 124 -6.01 -8.50 7.61
N PHE A 125 -6.45 -7.42 8.26
CA PHE A 125 -6.32 -7.29 9.71
C PHE A 125 -7.20 -8.27 10.49
N ASN A 126 -8.35 -8.67 9.95
CA ASN A 126 -9.16 -9.75 10.52
C ASN A 126 -8.45 -11.10 10.42
N ALA A 127 -7.82 -11.40 9.27
CA ALA A 127 -7.12 -12.66 9.07
C ALA A 127 -5.85 -12.77 9.93
N PHE A 128 -5.13 -11.67 10.13
CA PHE A 128 -3.82 -11.63 10.77
C PHE A 128 -3.79 -10.83 12.09
N GLY A 129 -4.93 -10.64 12.74
CA GLY A 129 -5.02 -9.92 14.02
C GLY A 129 -4.20 -10.51 15.17
N GLN A 130 -3.85 -11.81 15.08
CA GLN A 130 -2.95 -12.48 16.02
C GLN A 130 -1.50 -12.55 15.54
N GLY A 131 -1.20 -11.90 14.43
CA GLY A 131 0.12 -11.85 13.81
C GLY A 131 0.17 -12.46 12.43
N VAL A 132 0.98 -11.85 11.57
CA VAL A 132 1.22 -12.28 10.20
C VAL A 132 2.44 -13.18 10.15
N PRO A 133 2.35 -14.38 9.54
CA PRO A 133 3.51 -15.21 9.32
C PRO A 133 4.35 -14.68 8.17
N ILE A 134 5.62 -14.44 8.40
CA ILE A 134 6.60 -14.10 7.36
C ILE A 134 7.70 -15.16 7.30
N TYR A 135 8.17 -15.45 6.09
CA TYR A 135 9.23 -16.40 5.82
C TYR A 135 10.38 -15.64 5.18
N TYR A 136 11.46 -15.47 5.89
CA TYR A 136 12.58 -14.67 5.44
C TYR A 136 13.90 -15.19 6.00
N LYS A 137 14.93 -15.27 5.15
CA LYS A 137 16.27 -15.78 5.49
C LYS A 137 16.23 -17.14 6.20
N GLY A 138 15.41 -18.05 5.65
CA GLY A 138 15.28 -19.40 6.20
C GLY A 138 14.55 -19.52 7.54
N GLN A 139 13.92 -18.45 8.01
CA GLN A 139 13.20 -18.42 9.28
C GLN A 139 11.74 -18.07 9.07
N LYS A 140 10.86 -18.68 9.88
CA LYS A 140 9.47 -18.25 10.04
C LYS A 140 9.37 -17.37 11.28
N LYS A 141 8.75 -16.21 11.13
CA LYS A 141 8.41 -15.30 12.23
C LYS A 141 6.92 -15.01 12.22
N ILE A 142 6.31 -14.91 13.39
CA ILE A 142 4.95 -14.37 13.54
C ILE A 142 5.09 -12.94 14.06
N MET A 143 4.67 -11.98 13.25
CA MET A 143 4.83 -10.55 13.54
C MET A 143 3.47 -9.92 13.79
N ASN A 144 3.30 -9.24 14.91
CA ASN A 144 2.06 -8.58 15.30
C ASN A 144 2.24 -7.07 15.57
N ASN A 145 3.44 -6.56 15.39
CA ASN A 145 3.75 -5.15 15.53
C ASN A 145 4.37 -4.63 14.23
N TYR A 146 3.85 -3.53 13.74
CA TYR A 146 4.37 -2.83 12.58
C TYR A 146 5.21 -1.65 13.04
N ASP A 147 6.42 -1.54 12.52
CA ASP A 147 7.33 -0.44 12.81
C ASP A 147 7.06 0.78 11.93
N PHE A 148 6.47 0.54 10.76
CA PHE A 148 6.11 1.58 9.80
C PHE A 148 4.84 1.20 9.06
N VAL A 149 3.85 2.10 9.08
CA VAL A 149 2.58 1.92 8.37
C VAL A 149 2.36 3.12 7.47
N HIS A 150 2.08 2.86 6.20
CA HIS A 150 1.68 3.86 5.22
C HIS A 150 0.28 3.54 4.72
N PHE A 151 -0.62 4.51 4.88
CA PHE A 151 -1.96 4.46 4.31
C PHE A 151 -2.01 5.37 3.09
N ASP A 152 -2.18 4.78 1.92
CA ASP A 152 -2.30 5.47 0.63
C ASP A 152 -3.64 5.09 -0.05
N GLY A 153 -4.71 5.08 0.72
CA GLY A 153 -6.03 4.66 0.28
C GLY A 153 -7.11 5.72 0.45
#